data_0b2bfeaa365cff9cf34f72d8d7efe9ae
#
_entry.id   0b2bfeaa365cff9cf34f72d8d7efe9ae
#
_cell.length_a   1.000
_cell.length_b   1.000
_cell.length_c   1.000
_cell.angle_alpha   90.00
_cell.angle_beta   90.00
_cell.angle_gamma   90.00
#
_symmetry.space_group_name_H-M   'P 1'
#
loop_
_entity.id
_entity.type
_entity.pdbx_description
1 polymer ?
#
loop_
_entity_poly.entity_id
_entity_poly.type
_entity_poly.pdbx_seq_one_letter_code
_entity_poly.pdbx_strand_id
1 'polypeptide(L)'
;MRDEKSTPLRPDAQRNRERILEVALAELTRAADAPLSTIAKKAGVGQGTFYRNFPNREALVLEVYRYEMQQVADTADQLLRTRAPDRALREWMDRLAQYAMAKAGLADALRKSTGKYGSLAQLGHGPVTRAVTLLLTANEQVGTIRPGVTPDDFVLFIAGLWQIDPHSDWQPRAKRLLDLVMDGLRVGAPGAGGCVRDETAVDETRAGGSGRTVRRAD
;
A
#
# COMPACT_ATOMS: atom_id res chain seq x y z
N MET A 1 7.37 33.12 6.61
CA MET A 1 6.72 31.83 6.48
C MET A 1 5.25 32.04 6.80
N ARG A 2 4.39 32.09 5.80
CA ARG A 2 2.93 32.30 6.00
C ARG A 2 2.29 30.93 6.01
N ASP A 3 1.68 30.56 7.15
CA ASP A 3 0.82 29.39 7.26
C ASP A 3 -0.39 29.57 6.33
N GLU A 4 -0.46 28.80 5.26
CA GLU A 4 -1.69 28.63 4.48
C GLU A 4 -2.70 27.84 5.31
N LYS A 5 -3.50 28.55 6.09
CA LYS A 5 -4.70 28.01 6.70
C LYS A 5 -5.64 27.59 5.57
N SER A 6 -5.76 26.29 5.31
CA SER A 6 -6.79 25.72 4.44
C SER A 6 -8.17 26.05 5.05
N THR A 7 -8.85 27.04 4.47
CA THR A 7 -10.22 27.38 4.84
C THR A 7 -11.12 26.17 4.51
N PRO A 8 -11.94 25.65 5.45
CA PRO A 8 -12.86 24.57 5.16
C PRO A 8 -13.80 24.97 4.01
N LEU A 9 -13.85 24.14 2.97
CA LEU A 9 -14.77 24.32 1.85
C LEU A 9 -16.22 24.34 2.37
N ARG A 10 -17.06 25.27 1.84
CA ARG A 10 -18.49 25.28 2.17
C ARG A 10 -19.09 23.91 1.81
N PRO A 11 -20.08 23.39 2.57
CA PRO A 11 -20.63 22.03 2.36
C PRO A 11 -21.07 21.73 0.92
N ASP A 12 -21.54 22.75 0.19
CA ASP A 12 -21.94 22.61 -1.21
C ASP A 12 -20.73 22.45 -2.15
N ALA A 13 -19.62 23.11 -1.87
CA ALA A 13 -18.40 22.98 -2.66
C ALA A 13 -17.78 21.58 -2.47
N GLN A 14 -17.84 21.05 -1.25
CA GLN A 14 -17.38 19.72 -0.94
C GLN A 14 -18.22 18.65 -1.66
N ARG A 15 -19.56 18.73 -1.57
CA ARG A 15 -20.47 17.81 -2.29
C ARG A 15 -20.28 17.87 -3.81
N ASN A 16 -20.07 19.06 -4.36
CA ASN A 16 -19.78 19.21 -5.78
C ASN A 16 -18.44 18.55 -6.19
N ARG A 17 -17.41 18.69 -5.33
CA ARG A 17 -16.12 18.06 -5.57
C ARG A 17 -16.23 16.53 -5.55
N GLU A 18 -16.89 15.95 -4.56
CA GLU A 18 -17.14 14.51 -4.43
C GLU A 18 -17.90 13.97 -5.64
N ARG A 19 -18.96 14.64 -6.07
CA ARG A 19 -19.70 14.24 -7.27
C ARG A 19 -18.85 14.27 -8.55
N ILE A 20 -17.95 15.25 -8.70
CA ILE A 20 -17.01 15.27 -9.82
C ILE A 20 -16.09 14.05 -9.76
N LEU A 21 -15.57 13.71 -8.57
CA LEU A 21 -14.67 12.55 -8.40
C LEU A 21 -15.37 11.23 -8.71
N GLU A 22 -16.61 11.03 -8.25
CA GLU A 22 -17.42 9.84 -8.55
C GLU A 22 -17.67 9.67 -10.06
N VAL A 23 -18.09 10.74 -10.74
CA VAL A 23 -18.31 10.73 -12.18
C VAL A 23 -17.00 10.51 -12.94
N ALA A 24 -15.94 11.18 -12.52
CA ALA A 24 -14.62 11.01 -13.10
C ALA A 24 -14.10 9.57 -12.96
N LEU A 25 -14.30 8.96 -11.79
CA LEU A 25 -13.96 7.57 -11.57
C LEU A 25 -14.66 6.64 -12.56
N ALA A 26 -15.98 6.78 -12.70
CA ALA A 26 -16.77 5.95 -13.63
C ALA A 26 -16.29 6.11 -15.08
N GLU A 27 -16.05 7.34 -15.52
CA GLU A 27 -15.62 7.61 -16.90
C GLU A 27 -14.19 7.15 -17.16
N LEU A 28 -13.25 7.40 -16.23
CA LEU A 28 -11.85 6.99 -16.36
C LEU A 28 -11.66 5.47 -16.25
N THR A 29 -12.50 4.79 -15.50
CA THR A 29 -12.52 3.31 -15.45
C THR A 29 -12.98 2.73 -16.79
N ARG A 30 -13.97 3.38 -17.45
CA ARG A 30 -14.48 2.96 -18.75
C ARG A 30 -13.52 3.30 -19.89
N ALA A 31 -12.91 4.48 -19.87
CA ALA A 31 -11.99 4.95 -20.88
C ALA A 31 -10.96 5.89 -20.23
N ALA A 32 -9.70 5.45 -20.18
CA ALA A 32 -8.60 6.19 -19.55
C ALA A 32 -8.38 7.60 -20.14
N ASP A 33 -8.83 7.85 -21.36
CA ASP A 33 -8.73 9.11 -22.12
C ASP A 33 -10.04 9.91 -22.15
N ALA A 34 -11.07 9.53 -21.37
CA ALA A 34 -12.35 10.22 -21.32
C ALA A 34 -12.18 11.75 -21.25
N PRO A 35 -12.85 12.56 -22.14
CA PRO A 35 -12.68 14.02 -22.17
C PRO A 35 -13.13 14.68 -20.86
N LEU A 36 -12.36 15.65 -20.36
CA LEU A 36 -12.71 16.41 -19.14
C LEU A 36 -14.04 17.16 -19.27
N SER A 37 -14.35 17.65 -20.46
CA SER A 37 -15.64 18.29 -20.76
C SER A 37 -16.82 17.35 -20.60
N THR A 38 -16.66 16.07 -20.97
CA THR A 38 -17.67 15.02 -20.76
C THR A 38 -17.90 14.76 -19.28
N ILE A 39 -16.81 14.67 -18.50
CA ILE A 39 -16.85 14.48 -17.04
C ILE A 39 -17.57 15.67 -16.38
N ALA A 40 -17.20 16.91 -16.72
CA ALA A 40 -17.84 18.11 -16.18
C ALA A 40 -19.35 18.14 -16.48
N LYS A 41 -19.73 17.84 -17.74
CA LYS A 41 -21.15 17.78 -18.16
C LYS A 41 -21.93 16.73 -17.38
N LYS A 42 -21.39 15.50 -17.24
CA LYS A 42 -22.04 14.42 -16.50
C LYS A 42 -22.12 14.71 -15.00
N ALA A 43 -21.13 15.38 -14.43
CA ALA A 43 -21.15 15.82 -13.03
C ALA A 43 -22.11 17.00 -12.79
N GLY A 44 -22.71 17.57 -13.83
CA GLY A 44 -23.65 18.68 -13.71
C GLY A 44 -22.97 19.98 -13.23
N VAL A 45 -21.67 20.18 -13.51
CA VAL A 45 -20.94 21.38 -13.11
C VAL A 45 -20.52 22.21 -14.30
N GLY A 46 -20.55 23.53 -14.16
CA GLY A 46 -20.05 24.44 -15.17
C GLY A 46 -18.53 24.29 -15.37
N GLN A 47 -18.07 24.47 -16.58
CA GLN A 47 -16.65 24.36 -16.97
C GLN A 47 -15.72 25.20 -16.06
N GLY A 48 -16.09 26.45 -15.77
CA GLY A 48 -15.29 27.30 -14.89
C GLY A 48 -15.18 26.77 -13.46
N THR A 49 -16.22 26.13 -12.93
CA THR A 49 -16.19 25.47 -11.62
C THR A 49 -15.35 24.21 -11.66
N PHE A 50 -15.47 23.42 -12.74
CA PHE A 50 -14.67 22.22 -12.93
C PHE A 50 -13.17 22.54 -12.96
N TYR A 51 -12.73 23.49 -13.83
CA TYR A 51 -11.30 23.81 -13.96
C TYR A 51 -10.72 24.54 -12.76
N ARG A 52 -11.53 25.21 -11.93
CA ARG A 52 -11.07 25.71 -10.63
C ARG A 52 -10.74 24.60 -9.63
N ASN A 53 -11.46 23.47 -9.69
CA ASN A 53 -11.19 22.31 -8.84
C ASN A 53 -10.07 21.44 -9.40
N PHE A 54 -10.05 21.27 -10.73
CA PHE A 54 -9.13 20.35 -11.42
C PHE A 54 -8.59 21.06 -12.67
N PRO A 55 -7.45 21.78 -12.53
CA PRO A 55 -6.93 22.64 -13.60
C PRO A 55 -6.50 21.87 -14.86
N ASN A 56 -6.19 20.57 -14.71
CA ASN A 56 -5.81 19.69 -15.81
C ASN A 56 -6.21 18.24 -15.51
N ARG A 57 -6.02 17.37 -16.49
CA ARG A 57 -6.31 15.92 -16.41
C ARG A 57 -5.51 15.27 -15.28
N GLU A 58 -4.24 15.58 -15.16
CA GLU A 58 -3.35 15.01 -14.17
C GLU A 58 -3.84 15.27 -12.74
N ALA A 59 -4.22 16.51 -12.44
CA ALA A 59 -4.80 16.88 -11.14
C ALA A 59 -6.09 16.10 -10.86
N LEU A 60 -6.97 15.93 -11.84
CA LEU A 60 -8.20 15.15 -11.67
C LEU A 60 -7.90 13.68 -11.41
N VAL A 61 -7.09 13.05 -12.26
CA VAL A 61 -6.77 11.61 -12.16
C VAL A 61 -6.13 11.30 -10.81
N LEU A 62 -5.22 12.17 -10.36
CA LEU A 62 -4.55 12.05 -9.07
C LEU A 62 -5.54 12.13 -7.90
N GLU A 63 -6.46 13.08 -7.94
CA GLU A 63 -7.46 13.24 -6.88
C GLU A 63 -8.49 12.10 -6.86
N VAL A 64 -8.89 11.59 -8.03
CA VAL A 64 -9.73 10.37 -8.12
C VAL A 64 -9.00 9.19 -7.50
N TYR A 65 -7.71 9.02 -7.80
CA TYR A 65 -6.91 7.96 -7.19
C TYR A 65 -6.81 8.09 -5.66
N ARG A 66 -6.55 9.30 -5.16
CA ARG A 66 -6.50 9.56 -3.70
C ARG A 66 -7.83 9.28 -3.01
N TYR A 67 -8.92 9.73 -3.61
CA TYR A 67 -10.27 9.49 -3.10
C TYR A 67 -10.56 7.99 -2.96
N GLU A 68 -10.26 7.22 -3.98
CA GLU A 68 -10.45 5.77 -3.99
C GLU A 68 -9.52 5.05 -3.00
N MET A 69 -8.26 5.45 -2.89
CA MET A 69 -7.34 4.89 -1.90
C MET A 69 -7.79 5.17 -0.46
N GLN A 70 -8.42 6.31 -0.21
CA GLN A 70 -9.03 6.59 1.09
C GLN A 70 -10.20 5.64 1.38
N GLN A 71 -11.07 5.37 0.39
CA GLN A 71 -12.19 4.43 0.57
C GLN A 71 -11.70 3.02 0.93
N VAL A 72 -10.65 2.54 0.27
CA VAL A 72 -10.03 1.24 0.58
C VAL A 72 -9.42 1.27 1.99
N ALA A 73 -8.70 2.34 2.34
CA ALA A 73 -8.06 2.48 3.65
C ALA A 73 -9.08 2.46 4.80
N ASP A 74 -10.21 3.15 4.65
CA ASP A 74 -11.26 3.26 5.68
C ASP A 74 -11.89 1.90 6.03
N THR A 75 -11.79 0.91 5.14
CA THR A 75 -12.27 -0.45 5.44
C THR A 75 -11.43 -1.19 6.47
N ALA A 76 -10.17 -0.79 6.70
CA ALA A 76 -9.27 -1.47 7.64
C ALA A 76 -9.79 -1.40 9.09
N ASP A 77 -10.23 -0.22 9.53
CA ASP A 77 -10.82 -0.02 10.86
C ASP A 77 -12.08 -0.87 11.07
N GLN A 78 -12.95 -0.92 10.06
CA GLN A 78 -14.17 -1.71 10.13
C GLN A 78 -13.87 -3.20 10.22
N LEU A 79 -12.89 -3.68 9.45
CA LEU A 79 -12.48 -5.08 9.47
C LEU A 79 -11.92 -5.47 10.84
N LEU A 80 -11.05 -4.66 11.44
CA LEU A 80 -10.49 -4.92 12.77
C LEU A 80 -11.54 -4.92 13.89
N ARG A 81 -12.63 -4.15 13.74
CA ARG A 81 -13.75 -4.21 14.70
C ARG A 81 -14.59 -5.48 14.60
N THR A 82 -14.57 -6.17 13.47
CA THR A 82 -15.49 -7.29 13.17
C THR A 82 -14.80 -8.62 12.90
N ARG A 83 -13.48 -8.65 12.80
CA ARG A 83 -12.68 -9.83 12.47
C ARG A 83 -11.48 -9.95 13.41
N ALA A 84 -10.95 -11.17 13.53
CA ALA A 84 -9.61 -11.38 14.09
C ALA A 84 -8.56 -10.68 13.20
N PRO A 85 -7.46 -10.13 13.78
CA PRO A 85 -6.50 -9.30 13.04
C PRO A 85 -5.93 -9.94 11.77
N ASP A 86 -5.60 -11.22 11.78
CA ASP A 86 -5.09 -11.98 10.63
C ASP A 86 -6.12 -12.07 9.49
N ARG A 87 -7.39 -12.30 9.84
CA ARG A 87 -8.50 -12.30 8.89
C ARG A 87 -8.81 -10.92 8.37
N ALA A 88 -8.71 -9.89 9.24
CA ALA A 88 -8.89 -8.50 8.83
C ALA A 88 -7.83 -8.08 7.78
N LEU A 89 -6.57 -8.41 8.03
CA LEU A 89 -5.47 -8.16 7.10
C LEU A 89 -5.70 -8.87 5.77
N ARG A 90 -6.05 -10.17 5.80
CA ARG A 90 -6.31 -10.94 4.60
C ARG A 90 -7.48 -10.40 3.80
N GLU A 91 -8.62 -10.14 4.43
CA GLU A 91 -9.81 -9.60 3.77
C GLU A 91 -9.56 -8.21 3.19
N TRP A 92 -8.76 -7.38 3.89
CA TRP A 92 -8.35 -6.07 3.38
C TRP A 92 -7.50 -6.19 2.10
N MET A 93 -6.53 -7.12 2.07
CA MET A 93 -5.74 -7.39 0.86
C MET A 93 -6.60 -7.91 -0.30
N ASP A 94 -7.58 -8.77 -0.04
CA ASP A 94 -8.51 -9.26 -1.07
C ASP A 94 -9.34 -8.11 -1.66
N ARG A 95 -9.81 -7.17 -0.83
CA ARG A 95 -10.51 -5.96 -1.29
C ARG A 95 -9.60 -5.05 -2.13
N LEU A 96 -8.35 -4.90 -1.72
CA LEU A 96 -7.37 -4.13 -2.48
C LEU A 96 -7.09 -4.77 -3.85
N ALA A 97 -7.00 -6.10 -3.94
CA ALA A 97 -6.84 -6.81 -5.21
C ALA A 97 -8.07 -6.63 -6.11
N GLN A 98 -9.28 -6.78 -5.57
CA GLN A 98 -10.52 -6.52 -6.31
C GLN A 98 -10.57 -5.09 -6.84
N TYR A 99 -10.18 -4.13 -6.00
CA TYR A 99 -10.08 -2.73 -6.40
C TYR A 99 -9.10 -2.54 -7.56
N ALA A 100 -7.88 -3.07 -7.44
CA ALA A 100 -6.85 -2.94 -8.48
C ALA A 100 -7.34 -3.45 -9.84
N MET A 101 -8.07 -4.58 -9.86
CA MET A 101 -8.61 -5.17 -11.09
C MET A 101 -9.82 -4.40 -11.64
N ALA A 102 -10.75 -4.02 -10.76
CA ALA A 102 -11.96 -3.29 -11.17
C ALA A 102 -11.65 -1.88 -11.70
N LYS A 103 -10.53 -1.29 -11.31
CA LYS A 103 -10.14 0.09 -11.63
C LYS A 103 -8.90 0.17 -12.54
N ALA A 104 -8.64 -0.85 -13.33
CA ALA A 104 -7.48 -0.90 -14.22
C ALA A 104 -7.42 0.30 -15.19
N GLY A 105 -8.56 0.78 -15.70
CA GLY A 105 -8.63 1.99 -16.52
C GLY A 105 -8.15 3.25 -15.80
N LEU A 106 -8.44 3.39 -14.51
CA LEU A 106 -7.91 4.49 -13.68
C LEU A 106 -6.39 4.37 -13.51
N ALA A 107 -5.87 3.15 -13.28
CA ALA A 107 -4.43 2.91 -13.21
C ALA A 107 -3.73 3.27 -14.52
N ASP A 108 -4.35 2.96 -15.68
CA ASP A 108 -3.86 3.37 -17.01
C ASP A 108 -3.90 4.89 -17.18
N ALA A 109 -4.98 5.55 -16.79
CA ALA A 109 -5.09 7.00 -16.82
C ALA A 109 -3.99 7.66 -15.98
N LEU A 110 -3.70 7.11 -14.80
CA LEU A 110 -2.66 7.60 -13.91
C LEU A 110 -1.26 7.42 -14.53
N ARG A 111 -0.95 6.25 -15.10
CA ARG A 111 0.32 6.01 -15.82
C ARG A 111 0.53 7.00 -16.98
N LYS A 112 -0.51 7.24 -17.77
CA LYS A 112 -0.47 8.19 -18.89
C LYS A 112 -0.28 9.64 -18.42
N SER A 113 -0.85 9.99 -17.27
CA SER A 113 -0.79 11.37 -16.73
C SER A 113 0.53 11.66 -16.01
N THR A 114 1.11 10.71 -15.30
CA THR A 114 2.29 10.94 -14.44
C THR A 114 3.61 10.48 -15.04
N GLY A 115 3.58 9.75 -16.15
CA GLY A 115 4.77 9.34 -16.92
C GLY A 115 5.75 8.39 -16.24
N LYS A 116 5.53 7.99 -14.96
CA LYS A 116 6.47 7.13 -14.22
C LYS A 116 5.78 6.23 -13.18
N TYR A 117 6.16 4.97 -13.16
CA TYR A 117 5.77 3.98 -12.14
C TYR A 117 6.12 4.38 -10.69
N GLY A 118 7.14 5.20 -10.49
CA GLY A 118 7.59 5.63 -9.16
C GLY A 118 6.61 6.52 -8.40
N SER A 119 5.64 7.13 -9.09
CA SER A 119 4.69 8.02 -8.43
C SER A 119 3.46 7.29 -7.87
N LEU A 120 3.09 6.10 -8.37
CA LEU A 120 1.95 5.33 -7.87
C LEU A 120 2.12 4.91 -6.41
N ALA A 121 3.28 4.37 -6.07
CA ALA A 121 3.61 4.03 -4.69
C ALA A 121 3.59 5.27 -3.79
N GLN A 122 4.19 6.39 -4.24
CA GLN A 122 4.23 7.65 -3.49
C GLN A 122 2.85 8.32 -3.34
N LEU A 123 1.96 8.19 -4.31
CA LEU A 123 0.64 8.81 -4.30
C LEU A 123 -0.37 8.08 -3.40
N GLY A 124 -0.21 6.77 -3.23
CA GLY A 124 -0.99 5.94 -2.29
C GLY A 124 -0.50 5.98 -0.85
N HIS A 125 0.69 6.55 -0.58
CA HIS A 125 1.38 6.44 0.71
C HIS A 125 0.55 6.88 1.91
N GLY A 126 -0.22 7.95 1.84
CA GLY A 126 -0.92 8.46 3.02
C GLY A 126 -2.00 7.49 3.56
N PRO A 127 -3.12 7.30 2.86
CA PRO A 127 -4.23 6.49 3.38
C PRO A 127 -3.89 5.00 3.48
N VAL A 128 -3.29 4.43 2.43
CA VAL A 128 -2.94 3.00 2.38
C VAL A 128 -1.89 2.66 3.42
N THR A 129 -0.84 3.47 3.56
CA THR A 129 0.20 3.25 4.59
C THR A 129 -0.38 3.29 5.99
N ARG A 130 -1.30 4.22 6.29
CA ARG A 130 -1.99 4.25 7.60
C ARG A 130 -2.79 2.97 7.85
N ALA A 131 -3.56 2.51 6.86
CA ALA A 131 -4.33 1.27 6.96
C ALA A 131 -3.43 0.06 7.19
N VAL A 132 -2.34 -0.03 6.43
CA VAL A 132 -1.33 -1.10 6.60
C VAL A 132 -0.69 -1.05 7.98
N THR A 133 -0.27 0.14 8.45
CA THR A 133 0.28 0.31 9.80
C THR A 133 -0.70 -0.21 10.86
N LEU A 134 -1.96 0.18 10.76
CA LEU A 134 -3.00 -0.26 11.69
C LEU A 134 -3.17 -1.78 11.69
N LEU A 135 -3.26 -2.39 10.50
CA LEU A 135 -3.44 -3.83 10.35
C LEU A 135 -2.21 -4.63 10.82
N LEU A 136 -1.00 -4.18 10.47
CA LEU A 136 0.24 -4.84 10.91
C LEU A 136 0.38 -4.73 12.43
N THR A 137 0.20 -3.55 13.01
CA THR A 137 0.29 -3.35 14.47
C THR A 137 -0.70 -4.24 15.23
N ALA A 138 -1.95 -4.33 14.77
CA ALA A 138 -2.95 -5.19 15.39
C ALA A 138 -2.55 -6.67 15.34
N ASN A 139 -1.95 -7.13 14.25
CA ASN A 139 -1.48 -8.50 14.11
C ASN A 139 -0.23 -8.80 14.94
N GLU A 140 0.72 -7.85 15.02
CA GLU A 140 1.90 -7.97 15.89
C GLU A 140 1.53 -8.08 17.37
N GLN A 141 0.58 -7.25 17.82
CA GLN A 141 0.10 -7.24 19.21
C GLN A 141 -0.48 -8.59 19.66
N VAL A 142 -1.15 -9.30 18.75
CA VAL A 142 -1.71 -10.64 19.05
C VAL A 142 -0.77 -11.78 18.63
N GLY A 143 0.39 -11.47 18.07
CA GLY A 143 1.40 -12.46 17.69
C GLY A 143 1.04 -13.31 16.48
N THR A 144 0.18 -12.86 15.58
CA THR A 144 -0.19 -13.60 14.36
C THR A 144 0.78 -13.39 13.20
N ILE A 145 1.49 -12.27 13.20
CA ILE A 145 2.57 -11.99 12.25
C ILE A 145 3.90 -11.76 12.95
N ARG A 146 5.00 -11.92 12.21
CA ARG A 146 6.35 -11.65 12.68
C ARG A 146 6.54 -10.14 12.93
N PRO A 147 7.32 -9.75 13.96
CA PRO A 147 7.65 -8.35 14.19
C PRO A 147 8.62 -7.81 13.11
N GLY A 148 8.64 -6.49 12.99
CA GLY A 148 9.61 -5.78 12.17
C GLY A 148 9.27 -5.68 10.67
N VAL A 149 8.06 -6.05 10.28
CA VAL A 149 7.57 -5.80 8.91
C VAL A 149 7.14 -4.35 8.81
N THR A 150 7.85 -3.56 7.99
CA THR A 150 7.47 -2.16 7.80
C THR A 150 6.28 -2.01 6.86
N PRO A 151 5.45 -0.96 7.02
CA PRO A 151 4.38 -0.67 6.08
C PRO A 151 4.88 -0.49 4.64
N ASP A 152 6.07 0.09 4.44
CA ASP A 152 6.66 0.32 3.12
C ASP A 152 7.06 -1.00 2.45
N ASP A 153 7.67 -1.93 3.18
CA ASP A 153 7.98 -3.27 2.69
C ASP A 153 6.71 -4.02 2.30
N PHE A 154 5.69 -3.94 3.15
CA PHE A 154 4.40 -4.57 2.87
C PHE A 154 3.74 -4.00 1.61
N VAL A 155 3.69 -2.66 1.47
CA VAL A 155 3.14 -2.00 0.27
C VAL A 155 3.92 -2.39 -0.98
N LEU A 156 5.24 -2.46 -0.89
CA LEU A 156 6.10 -2.92 -1.99
C LEU A 156 5.78 -4.36 -2.39
N PHE A 157 5.57 -5.24 -1.41
CA PHE A 157 5.23 -6.64 -1.64
C PHE A 157 3.90 -6.82 -2.38
N ILE A 158 2.86 -6.10 -1.95
CA ILE A 158 1.53 -6.17 -2.59
C ILE A 158 1.45 -5.39 -3.91
N ALA A 159 2.44 -4.54 -4.22
CA ALA A 159 2.49 -3.80 -5.49
C ALA A 159 2.49 -4.72 -6.73
N GLY A 160 2.91 -5.97 -6.59
CA GLY A 160 2.80 -7.00 -7.62
C GLY A 160 1.37 -7.27 -8.12
N LEU A 161 0.35 -6.97 -7.32
CA LEU A 161 -1.05 -7.09 -7.73
C LEU A 161 -1.37 -6.22 -8.95
N TRP A 162 -0.77 -5.03 -9.06
CA TRP A 162 -0.97 -4.11 -10.20
C TRP A 162 -0.28 -4.56 -11.49
N GLN A 163 0.50 -5.66 -11.44
CA GLN A 163 1.10 -6.29 -12.62
C GLN A 163 0.24 -7.43 -13.19
N ILE A 164 -0.85 -7.78 -12.53
CA ILE A 164 -1.77 -8.78 -13.03
C ILE A 164 -2.63 -8.16 -14.14
N ASP A 165 -2.78 -8.89 -15.26
CA ASP A 165 -3.67 -8.48 -16.33
C ASP A 165 -5.14 -8.59 -15.87
N PRO A 166 -5.90 -7.50 -15.81
CA PRO A 166 -7.29 -7.49 -15.36
C PRO A 166 -8.24 -8.24 -16.30
N HIS A 167 -7.83 -8.49 -17.55
CA HIS A 167 -8.61 -9.23 -18.55
C HIS A 167 -8.35 -10.73 -18.53
N SER A 168 -7.38 -11.19 -17.73
CA SER A 168 -7.11 -12.62 -17.50
C SER A 168 -7.98 -13.20 -16.38
N ASP A 169 -7.89 -14.50 -16.17
CA ASP A 169 -8.41 -15.14 -14.94
C ASP A 169 -7.52 -14.76 -13.74
N TRP A 170 -7.68 -13.52 -13.27
CA TRP A 170 -6.83 -12.89 -12.28
C TRP A 170 -7.05 -13.39 -10.85
N GLN A 171 -8.26 -13.85 -10.51
CA GLN A 171 -8.64 -14.19 -9.13
C GLN A 171 -7.76 -15.29 -8.53
N PRO A 172 -7.54 -16.43 -9.20
CA PRO A 172 -6.66 -17.48 -8.67
C PRO A 172 -5.21 -17.01 -8.51
N ARG A 173 -4.74 -16.15 -9.42
CA ARG A 173 -3.39 -15.59 -9.36
C ARG A 173 -3.23 -14.63 -8.20
N ALA A 174 -4.15 -13.70 -8.04
CA ALA A 174 -4.16 -12.78 -6.90
C ALA A 174 -4.23 -13.53 -5.58
N LYS A 175 -5.13 -14.55 -5.48
CA LYS A 175 -5.23 -15.39 -4.29
C LYS A 175 -3.90 -16.04 -3.93
N ARG A 176 -3.21 -16.70 -4.88
CA ARG A 176 -1.92 -17.33 -4.62
C ARG A 176 -0.86 -16.34 -4.14
N LEU A 177 -0.78 -15.14 -4.76
CA LEU A 177 0.16 -14.12 -4.33
C LEU A 177 -0.14 -13.64 -2.91
N LEU A 178 -1.40 -13.41 -2.57
CA LEU A 178 -1.80 -13.00 -1.23
C LEU A 178 -1.62 -14.11 -0.19
N ASP A 179 -1.81 -15.38 -0.56
CA ASP A 179 -1.49 -16.53 0.31
C ASP A 179 0.01 -16.55 0.62
N LEU A 180 0.89 -16.36 -0.38
CA LEU A 180 2.34 -16.27 -0.18
C LEU A 180 2.74 -15.10 0.73
N VAL A 181 2.09 -13.93 0.58
CA VAL A 181 2.31 -12.79 1.47
C VAL A 181 1.93 -13.16 2.90
N MET A 182 0.75 -13.74 3.13
CA MET A 182 0.30 -14.13 4.46
C MET A 182 1.21 -15.19 5.08
N ASP A 183 1.63 -16.18 4.30
CA ASP A 183 2.55 -17.23 4.79
C ASP A 183 3.92 -16.63 5.15
N GLY A 184 4.40 -15.68 4.36
CA GLY A 184 5.63 -14.95 4.65
C GLY A 184 5.55 -14.06 5.90
N LEU A 185 4.37 -13.56 6.24
CA LEU A 185 4.16 -12.70 7.41
C LEU A 185 3.97 -13.48 8.71
N ARG A 186 3.47 -14.71 8.68
CA ARG A 186 3.14 -15.49 9.88
C ARG A 186 4.33 -15.72 10.78
N VAL A 187 4.09 -15.72 12.08
CA VAL A 187 5.07 -16.17 13.08
C VAL A 187 5.41 -17.63 12.83
N GLY A 188 6.71 -17.96 12.87
CA GLY A 188 7.20 -19.32 12.60
C GLY A 188 7.34 -19.67 11.09
N ALA A 189 7.09 -18.75 10.19
CA ALA A 189 7.48 -18.95 8.79
C ALA A 189 9.00 -19.19 8.66
N PRO A 190 9.48 -20.03 7.70
CA PRO A 190 10.91 -20.28 7.53
C PRO A 190 11.69 -18.95 7.43
N GLY A 191 12.70 -18.75 8.28
CA GLY A 191 13.47 -17.49 8.39
C GLY A 191 12.98 -16.52 9.46
N ALA A 192 11.85 -16.73 10.14
CA ALA A 192 11.40 -15.88 11.24
C ALA A 192 12.21 -16.06 12.53
N GLY A 193 13.05 -17.11 12.64
CA GLY A 193 13.82 -17.46 13.82
C GLY A 193 15.34 -17.45 13.65
N GLY A 194 15.90 -16.81 12.63
CA GLY A 194 17.31 -16.97 12.34
C GLY A 194 18.05 -15.72 11.90
N CYS A 195 18.20 -14.73 12.79
CA CYS A 195 19.32 -13.79 12.68
C CYS A 195 19.55 -13.02 14.00
N VAL A 196 19.72 -13.76 15.08
CA VAL A 196 20.62 -13.32 16.15
C VAL A 196 21.72 -14.39 16.20
N ARG A 197 22.68 -14.31 15.31
CA ARG A 197 23.98 -14.92 15.58
C ARG A 197 24.61 -14.06 16.65
N ASP A 198 24.64 -14.64 17.84
CA ASP A 198 25.44 -14.19 18.96
C ASP A 198 26.93 -14.15 18.50
N GLU A 199 27.41 -12.96 18.16
CA GLU A 199 28.82 -12.70 17.85
C GLU A 199 29.66 -12.56 19.14
N THR A 200 29.31 -13.28 20.21
CA THR A 200 30.09 -13.28 21.46
C THR A 200 30.63 -14.67 21.84
N ALA A 201 31.08 -15.42 20.86
CA ALA A 201 31.82 -16.65 21.13
C ALA A 201 33.06 -16.74 20.27
N VAL A 202 33.95 -15.75 20.35
CA VAL A 202 35.33 -15.88 19.89
C VAL A 202 36.23 -15.38 21.02
N ASP A 203 37.08 -16.29 21.43
CA ASP A 203 38.36 -16.03 22.09
C ASP A 203 38.44 -16.15 23.61
N GLU A 204 38.27 -17.38 24.13
CA GLU A 204 38.91 -17.81 25.36
C GLU A 204 39.50 -19.23 25.22
N THR A 205 40.40 -19.43 24.28
CA THR A 205 41.27 -20.65 24.33
C THR A 205 42.62 -20.39 23.66
N ARG A 206 43.32 -19.38 24.14
CA ARG A 206 44.73 -19.22 23.79
C ARG A 206 45.53 -18.47 24.84
N ALA A 207 45.52 -19.03 26.06
CA ALA A 207 46.57 -18.68 27.04
C ALA A 207 46.70 -19.83 28.05
N GLY A 208 47.75 -20.59 27.91
CA GLY A 208 48.05 -21.56 28.97
C GLY A 208 48.90 -22.74 28.47
N GLY A 209 50.16 -22.56 28.35
CA GLY A 209 51.02 -23.72 28.09
C GLY A 209 52.47 -23.38 27.81
N SER A 210 53.04 -22.53 28.65
CA SER A 210 54.48 -22.43 28.77
C SER A 210 54.96 -23.46 29.80
N GLY A 211 55.98 -24.17 29.46
CA GLY A 211 56.84 -24.64 30.55
C GLY A 211 57.40 -26.05 30.42
N ARG A 212 58.73 -26.09 30.19
CA ARG A 212 59.67 -27.05 30.77
C ARG A 212 59.81 -28.43 30.12
N THR A 213 60.94 -28.98 29.86
CA THR A 213 62.30 -28.85 30.44
C THR A 213 63.20 -29.80 29.72
N VAL A 214 64.39 -29.33 29.41
CA VAL A 214 65.68 -29.95 29.23
C VAL A 214 65.91 -31.28 29.93
N ARG A 215 66.52 -32.25 29.25
CA ARG A 215 67.68 -33.13 29.60
C ARG A 215 67.94 -34.03 28.41
N ARG A 216 69.03 -34.07 27.81
CA ARG A 216 70.44 -34.42 27.84
C ARG A 216 70.67 -35.87 28.34
N ALA A 217 71.45 -36.57 27.53
CA ALA A 217 72.36 -37.67 27.70
C ALA A 217 71.91 -38.93 26.91
N ASP A 218 72.60 -39.63 26.25
CA ASP A 218 74.03 -39.83 25.80
C ASP A 218 74.06 -40.29 24.36
#